data_24bb06b121dfa1855369199de8ae77eb
#
_entry.id   24bb06b121dfa1855369199de8ae77eb
#
_cell.length_a   1.000
_cell.length_b   1.000
_cell.length_c   1.000
_cell.angle_alpha   90.00
_cell.angle_beta   90.00
_cell.angle_gamma   90.00
#
_symmetry.space_group_name_H-M   'P 1'
#
loop_
_entity.id
_entity.type
_entity.pdbx_description
1 polymer ?
#
loop_
_entity_poly.entity_id
_entity_poly.type
_entity_poly.pdbx_seq_one_letter_code
_entity_poly.pdbx_strand_id
1 'polypeptide(L)'
;MIDVLVAGGGPAGLAAAIHAALAGLEAVVVEPRTSPVDKACGEGVMPGGVAALRALGVDVSGRELRGIRYVDGTAFAEAPFRGRSGLGIRRTTLHSALHQRALDLGVRMLPGKVGAVHQSADTVTAAGTTARWLIAADGLHSPVRRALGLELPNRPHGRYGLRRHYRVEPWTDFVEVHWSRHGEAYVTPVGDDLVGVAILSRRRRGYDEHLAAFPGLTASLRGTAATEVRGAGPLRQRVRRRTAGRVLLVGDAAGYLDALTGEGIALALATAGAAVRCLATGRPDAYDRAWTRLTRRHRLLTGALLAAGRRPGTARLIVPAASRMPPVFSAAVHALQ
;
A
#
# COMPACT_ATOMS: atom_id res chain seq x y z
N MET A 1 19.83 17.34 -18.31
CA MET A 1 18.36 17.50 -18.18
C MET A 1 17.86 16.29 -17.42
N ILE A 2 17.12 16.47 -16.33
CA ILE A 2 16.60 15.39 -15.50
C ILE A 2 15.75 14.42 -16.34
N ASP A 3 15.98 13.11 -16.18
CA ASP A 3 15.21 12.10 -16.91
C ASP A 3 13.84 11.88 -16.27
N VAL A 4 13.80 11.76 -14.94
CA VAL A 4 12.58 11.42 -14.21
C VAL A 4 12.39 12.34 -13.01
N LEU A 5 11.33 13.13 -13.04
CA LEU A 5 10.82 13.84 -11.87
C LEU A 5 9.77 12.95 -11.19
N VAL A 6 9.86 12.78 -9.88
CA VAL A 6 8.92 11.97 -9.09
C VAL A 6 8.13 12.87 -8.15
N ALA A 7 6.82 12.89 -8.29
CA ALA A 7 5.92 13.60 -7.40
C ALA A 7 5.50 12.71 -6.23
N GLY A 8 6.04 12.96 -5.05
CA GLY A 8 5.76 12.24 -3.80
C GLY A 8 6.83 11.23 -3.41
N GLY A 9 7.35 11.37 -2.19
CA GLY A 9 8.38 10.53 -1.58
C GLY A 9 7.81 9.35 -0.74
N GLY A 10 6.62 8.86 -1.04
CA GLY A 10 6.11 7.61 -0.44
C GLY A 10 6.80 6.36 -1.03
N PRO A 11 6.47 5.11 -0.58
CA PRO A 11 7.12 3.90 -1.08
C PRO A 11 7.08 3.75 -2.60
N ALA A 12 5.98 4.13 -3.25
CA ALA A 12 5.90 4.07 -4.72
C ALA A 12 6.86 5.05 -5.39
N GLY A 13 6.98 6.28 -4.85
CA GLY A 13 7.86 7.29 -5.43
C GLY A 13 9.33 7.00 -5.17
N LEU A 14 9.69 6.63 -3.94
CA LEU A 14 11.05 6.23 -3.62
C LEU A 14 11.48 5.00 -4.41
N ALA A 15 10.60 3.98 -4.55
CA ALA A 15 10.88 2.83 -5.41
C ALA A 15 11.05 3.22 -6.88
N ALA A 16 10.24 4.15 -7.39
CA ALA A 16 10.39 4.64 -8.76
C ALA A 16 11.74 5.36 -8.95
N ALA A 17 12.13 6.20 -8.01
CA ALA A 17 13.42 6.90 -8.05
C ALA A 17 14.62 5.92 -7.96
N ILE A 18 14.54 4.93 -7.06
CA ILE A 18 15.56 3.87 -6.94
C ILE A 18 15.66 3.08 -8.26
N HIS A 19 14.53 2.63 -8.82
CA HIS A 19 14.54 1.93 -10.11
C HIS A 19 15.11 2.80 -11.24
N ALA A 20 14.81 4.11 -11.25
CA ALA A 20 15.36 5.03 -12.24
C ALA A 20 16.89 5.14 -12.12
N ALA A 21 17.39 5.35 -10.90
CA ALA A 21 18.82 5.42 -10.65
C ALA A 21 19.55 4.10 -11.01
N LEU A 22 18.97 2.94 -10.65
CA LEU A 22 19.51 1.63 -11.03
C LEU A 22 19.48 1.38 -12.54
N ALA A 23 18.60 2.06 -13.28
CA ALA A 23 18.55 2.02 -14.74
C ALA A 23 19.44 3.09 -15.41
N GLY A 24 20.26 3.83 -14.66
CA GLY A 24 21.14 4.89 -15.17
C GLY A 24 20.41 6.19 -15.52
N LEU A 25 19.18 6.40 -15.04
CA LEU A 25 18.40 7.60 -15.28
C LEU A 25 18.55 8.58 -14.10
N GLU A 26 18.76 9.86 -14.41
CA GLU A 26 18.78 10.93 -13.41
C GLU A 26 17.38 11.12 -12.84
N ALA A 27 17.22 10.92 -11.51
CA ALA A 27 15.93 11.03 -10.82
C ALA A 27 15.95 12.13 -9.74
N VAL A 28 14.84 12.85 -9.64
CA VAL A 28 14.59 13.85 -8.61
C VAL A 28 13.22 13.60 -7.99
N VAL A 29 13.14 13.59 -6.65
CA VAL A 29 11.89 13.40 -5.91
C VAL A 29 11.45 14.71 -5.27
N VAL A 30 10.20 15.10 -5.48
CA VAL A 30 9.57 16.24 -4.79
C VAL A 30 8.62 15.73 -3.72
N GLU A 31 8.90 16.02 -2.44
CA GLU A 31 8.09 15.60 -1.29
C GLU A 31 7.94 16.76 -0.30
N PRO A 32 6.70 17.13 0.10
CA PRO A 32 6.49 18.27 1.01
C PRO A 32 6.80 17.96 2.49
N ARG A 33 6.93 16.70 2.87
CA ARG A 33 7.11 16.29 4.26
C ARG A 33 8.54 15.84 4.50
N THR A 34 9.01 16.05 5.72
CA THR A 34 10.30 15.50 6.17
C THR A 34 10.21 13.98 6.38
N SER A 35 11.31 13.29 6.09
CA SER A 35 11.46 11.86 6.40
C SER A 35 11.66 11.67 7.92
N PRO A 36 11.07 10.59 8.52
CA PRO A 36 10.21 9.58 7.91
C PRO A 36 8.74 10.00 7.82
N VAL A 37 8.10 9.68 6.71
CA VAL A 37 6.69 10.00 6.49
C VAL A 37 5.78 8.92 7.08
N ASP A 38 5.05 9.25 8.14
CA ASP A 38 4.03 8.39 8.74
C ASP A 38 2.65 8.59 8.09
N LYS A 39 2.04 7.48 7.65
CA LYS A 39 0.66 7.40 7.11
C LYS A 39 -0.03 6.15 7.62
N ALA A 40 -1.37 6.16 7.65
CA ALA A 40 -2.14 4.95 7.92
C ALA A 40 -1.74 3.82 6.95
N CYS A 41 -1.35 2.68 7.53
CA CYS A 41 -0.85 1.50 6.83
C CYS A 41 -1.11 0.27 7.70
N GLY A 42 -1.39 -0.88 7.10
CA GLY A 42 -1.48 -2.16 7.80
C GLY A 42 -0.12 -2.73 8.21
N GLU A 43 0.97 -2.18 7.68
CA GLU A 43 2.37 -2.47 8.05
C GLU A 43 2.81 -3.93 7.87
N GLY A 44 1.97 -4.78 7.29
CA GLY A 44 2.34 -6.10 6.81
C GLY A 44 2.87 -6.02 5.37
N VAL A 45 4.10 -6.46 5.15
CA VAL A 45 4.71 -6.61 3.83
C VAL A 45 4.70 -8.08 3.45
N MET A 46 3.90 -8.44 2.46
CA MET A 46 3.78 -9.82 1.99
C MET A 46 5.08 -10.31 1.34
N PRO A 47 5.31 -11.63 1.20
CA PRO A 47 6.58 -12.18 0.69
C PRO A 47 7.03 -11.59 -0.64
N GLY A 48 6.11 -11.34 -1.60
CA GLY A 48 6.42 -10.67 -2.86
C GLY A 48 6.93 -9.24 -2.68
N GLY A 49 6.40 -8.50 -1.71
CA GLY A 49 6.87 -7.16 -1.35
C GLY A 49 8.26 -7.18 -0.72
N VAL A 50 8.55 -8.17 0.14
CA VAL A 50 9.89 -8.37 0.73
C VAL A 50 10.92 -8.68 -0.36
N ALA A 51 10.58 -9.56 -1.30
CA ALA A 51 11.44 -9.85 -2.44
C ALA A 51 11.70 -8.61 -3.31
N ALA A 52 10.68 -7.78 -3.53
CA ALA A 52 10.81 -6.53 -4.27
C ALA A 52 11.73 -5.52 -3.55
N LEU A 53 11.64 -5.38 -2.23
CA LEU A 53 12.54 -4.54 -1.44
C LEU A 53 14.00 -5.01 -1.56
N ARG A 54 14.25 -6.30 -1.40
CA ARG A 54 15.59 -6.90 -1.58
C ARG A 54 16.15 -6.65 -2.98
N ALA A 55 15.33 -6.78 -4.01
CA ALA A 55 15.74 -6.49 -5.39
C ALA A 55 16.12 -5.02 -5.64
N LEU A 56 15.61 -4.10 -4.83
CA LEU A 56 16.01 -2.69 -4.81
C LEU A 56 17.30 -2.43 -4.00
N GLY A 57 17.84 -3.45 -3.33
CA GLY A 57 18.91 -3.29 -2.37
C GLY A 57 18.48 -2.56 -1.09
N VAL A 58 17.21 -2.68 -0.74
CA VAL A 58 16.64 -2.13 0.50
C VAL A 58 16.59 -3.25 1.53
N ASP A 59 17.47 -3.19 2.49
CA ASP A 59 17.45 -4.08 3.65
C ASP A 59 16.68 -3.43 4.78
N VAL A 60 15.72 -4.17 5.33
CA VAL A 60 14.85 -3.70 6.40
C VAL A 60 14.69 -4.80 7.44
N SER A 61 14.93 -4.46 8.68
CA SER A 61 14.57 -5.31 9.82
C SER A 61 13.09 -5.13 10.16
N GLY A 62 12.45 -6.21 10.52
CA GLY A 62 11.05 -6.25 10.96
C GLY A 62 10.72 -7.60 11.56
N ARG A 63 9.53 -7.73 12.11
CA ARG A 63 9.05 -8.99 12.65
C ARG A 63 8.67 -9.93 11.51
N GLU A 64 9.17 -11.16 11.55
CA GLU A 64 8.81 -12.18 10.56
C GLU A 64 7.32 -12.52 10.65
N LEU A 65 6.65 -12.56 9.49
CA LEU A 65 5.25 -12.96 9.37
C LEU A 65 5.17 -14.29 8.62
N ARG A 66 4.51 -15.27 9.23
CA ARG A 66 4.40 -16.64 8.71
C ARG A 66 3.19 -16.86 7.83
N GLY A 67 2.19 -15.97 7.89
CA GLY A 67 0.95 -16.14 7.14
C GLY A 67 -0.13 -15.13 7.49
N ILE A 68 -1.35 -15.46 7.08
CA ILE A 68 -2.57 -14.70 7.38
C ILE A 68 -3.52 -15.59 8.17
N ARG A 69 -4.09 -15.05 9.25
CA ARG A 69 -5.12 -15.70 10.07
C ARG A 69 -6.39 -14.88 10.03
N TYR A 70 -7.50 -15.47 9.64
CA TYR A 70 -8.83 -14.89 9.76
C TYR A 70 -9.45 -15.30 11.10
N VAL A 71 -10.08 -14.36 11.80
CA VAL A 71 -10.65 -14.57 13.13
C VAL A 71 -12.09 -14.02 13.16
N ASP A 72 -13.03 -14.80 13.71
CA ASP A 72 -14.40 -14.37 14.02
C ASP A 72 -14.82 -15.00 15.36
N GLY A 73 -14.75 -14.22 16.42
CA GLY A 73 -14.91 -14.71 17.79
C GLY A 73 -13.86 -15.77 18.15
N THR A 74 -14.30 -17.00 18.40
CA THR A 74 -13.43 -18.16 18.71
C THR A 74 -13.03 -18.95 17.47
N ALA A 75 -13.71 -18.75 16.34
CA ALA A 75 -13.39 -19.42 15.08
C ALA A 75 -12.22 -18.73 14.37
N PHE A 76 -11.32 -19.52 13.80
CA PHE A 76 -10.23 -19.00 12.99
C PHE A 76 -9.90 -19.91 11.80
N ALA A 77 -9.23 -19.34 10.82
CA ALA A 77 -8.64 -20.05 9.67
C ALA A 77 -7.25 -19.47 9.39
N GLU A 78 -6.29 -20.34 9.13
CA GLU A 78 -4.89 -19.96 8.85
C GLU A 78 -4.49 -20.31 7.41
N ALA A 79 -3.69 -19.45 6.82
CA ALA A 79 -3.02 -19.67 5.55
C ALA A 79 -1.54 -19.30 5.70
N PRO A 80 -0.66 -20.25 6.02
CA PRO A 80 0.79 -20.02 6.04
C PRO A 80 1.31 -19.63 4.66
N PHE A 81 2.30 -18.75 4.61
CA PHE A 81 3.00 -18.44 3.36
C PHE A 81 3.85 -19.62 2.89
N ARG A 82 4.08 -19.75 1.58
CA ARG A 82 4.88 -20.84 1.00
C ARG A 82 6.32 -20.42 0.80
N GLY A 83 7.26 -21.09 1.50
CA GLY A 83 8.69 -21.01 1.24
C GLY A 83 9.38 -19.66 1.47
N ARG A 84 8.61 -18.63 1.86
CA ARG A 84 9.11 -17.26 2.13
C ARG A 84 8.23 -16.63 3.18
N SER A 85 8.84 -15.79 4.02
CA SER A 85 8.10 -15.03 5.04
C SER A 85 7.76 -13.63 4.55
N GLY A 86 6.69 -13.07 5.10
CA GLY A 86 6.43 -11.65 5.07
C GLY A 86 7.19 -10.92 6.18
N LEU A 87 7.04 -9.60 6.26
CA LEU A 87 7.57 -8.76 7.34
C LEU A 87 6.50 -7.84 7.88
N GLY A 88 6.35 -7.83 9.20
CA GLY A 88 5.69 -6.76 9.93
C GLY A 88 6.69 -5.65 10.20
N ILE A 89 6.48 -4.49 9.61
CA ILE A 89 7.42 -3.39 9.70
C ILE A 89 6.72 -2.05 9.82
N ARG A 90 7.17 -1.25 10.79
CA ARG A 90 6.69 0.12 10.94
C ARG A 90 6.80 0.88 9.61
N ARG A 91 5.72 1.58 9.26
CA ARG A 91 5.69 2.41 8.04
C ARG A 91 6.83 3.43 7.99
N THR A 92 7.21 3.97 9.13
CA THR A 92 8.33 4.91 9.27
C THR A 92 9.68 4.24 9.01
N THR A 93 9.91 3.04 9.53
CA THR A 93 11.13 2.25 9.31
C THR A 93 11.30 1.90 7.82
N LEU A 94 10.23 1.40 7.19
CA LEU A 94 10.24 1.11 5.74
C LEU A 94 10.52 2.38 4.91
N HIS A 95 9.90 3.50 5.30
CA HIS A 95 10.12 4.76 4.60
C HIS A 95 11.58 5.23 4.72
N SER A 96 12.15 5.19 5.94
CA SER A 96 13.55 5.58 6.17
C SER A 96 14.52 4.74 5.35
N ALA A 97 14.31 3.42 5.29
CA ALA A 97 15.18 2.53 4.52
C ALA A 97 15.10 2.80 3.00
N LEU A 98 13.90 2.97 2.46
CA LEU A 98 13.71 3.37 1.05
C LEU A 98 14.31 4.75 0.75
N HIS A 99 14.13 5.71 1.66
CA HIS A 99 14.67 7.06 1.52
C HIS A 99 16.20 7.05 1.53
N GLN A 100 16.81 6.34 2.49
CA GLN A 100 18.26 6.21 2.57
C GLN A 100 18.81 5.55 1.30
N ARG A 101 18.22 4.44 0.85
CA ARG A 101 18.64 3.76 -0.38
C ARG A 101 18.57 4.68 -1.61
N ALA A 102 17.56 5.53 -1.70
CA ALA A 102 17.46 6.51 -2.79
C ALA A 102 18.61 7.54 -2.71
N LEU A 103 18.94 8.04 -1.52
CA LEU A 103 20.08 8.94 -1.31
C LEU A 103 21.42 8.29 -1.66
N ASP A 104 21.63 7.03 -1.26
CA ASP A 104 22.85 6.26 -1.55
C ASP A 104 23.08 6.07 -3.06
N LEU A 105 22.00 6.08 -3.84
CA LEU A 105 22.03 6.04 -5.31
C LEU A 105 22.11 7.43 -5.97
N GLY A 106 22.31 8.49 -5.18
CA GLY A 106 22.45 9.86 -5.69
C GLY A 106 21.13 10.53 -6.08
N VAL A 107 19.97 9.97 -5.69
CA VAL A 107 18.67 10.60 -5.96
C VAL A 107 18.55 11.89 -5.15
N ARG A 108 18.24 12.99 -5.82
CA ARG A 108 18.03 14.28 -5.16
C ARG A 108 16.60 14.39 -4.61
N MET A 109 16.49 14.87 -3.38
CA MET A 109 15.21 15.16 -2.72
C MET A 109 14.99 16.66 -2.67
N LEU A 110 13.86 17.12 -3.21
CA LEU A 110 13.45 18.51 -3.16
C LEU A 110 12.23 18.67 -2.25
N PRO A 111 12.27 19.61 -1.31
CA PRO A 111 11.09 19.95 -0.53
C PRO A 111 10.08 20.65 -1.43
N GLY A 112 8.80 20.25 -1.35
CA GLY A 112 7.77 20.91 -2.14
C GLY A 112 6.62 19.97 -2.48
N LYS A 113 5.60 20.56 -3.11
CA LYS A 113 4.39 19.84 -3.55
C LYS A 113 4.19 20.06 -5.04
N VAL A 114 3.98 18.99 -5.78
CA VAL A 114 3.58 19.09 -7.18
C VAL A 114 2.08 19.41 -7.25
N GLY A 115 1.76 20.55 -7.86
CA GLY A 115 0.38 20.99 -8.12
C GLY A 115 0.11 21.03 -9.61
N ALA A 116 0.49 22.11 -10.27
CA ALA A 116 0.36 22.27 -11.72
C ALA A 116 1.40 21.42 -12.45
N VAL A 117 1.00 20.89 -13.62
CA VAL A 117 1.85 20.12 -14.52
C VAL A 117 1.73 20.68 -15.92
N HIS A 118 2.83 21.15 -16.45
CA HIS A 118 2.92 21.68 -17.82
C HIS A 118 3.71 20.71 -18.69
N GLN A 119 3.18 20.33 -19.83
CA GLN A 119 3.82 19.37 -20.73
C GLN A 119 4.06 19.99 -22.11
N SER A 120 5.21 19.67 -22.69
CA SER A 120 5.52 19.90 -24.10
C SER A 120 5.65 18.56 -24.83
N ALA A 121 6.09 18.58 -26.07
CA ALA A 121 6.39 17.35 -26.83
C ALA A 121 7.47 16.50 -26.14
N ASP A 122 8.50 17.14 -25.56
CA ASP A 122 9.70 16.46 -25.08
C ASP A 122 9.93 16.55 -23.57
N THR A 123 9.23 17.43 -22.88
CA THR A 123 9.45 17.69 -21.46
C THR A 123 8.16 17.84 -20.68
N VAL A 124 8.29 17.70 -19.36
CA VAL A 124 7.27 18.03 -18.38
C VAL A 124 7.88 18.92 -17.31
N THR A 125 7.19 20.00 -16.94
CA THR A 125 7.60 20.92 -15.89
C THR A 125 6.58 20.87 -14.76
N ALA A 126 7.07 20.63 -13.52
CA ALA A 126 6.26 20.60 -12.32
C ALA A 126 7.13 21.02 -11.11
N ALA A 127 6.55 21.73 -10.13
CA ALA A 127 7.26 22.27 -8.96
C ALA A 127 8.56 23.02 -9.32
N GLY A 128 8.56 23.81 -10.38
CA GLY A 128 9.73 24.57 -10.85
C GLY A 128 10.84 23.72 -11.46
N THR A 129 10.64 22.43 -11.67
CA THR A 129 11.63 21.50 -12.21
C THR A 129 11.17 20.93 -13.55
N THR A 130 12.06 20.95 -14.56
CA THR A 130 11.81 20.39 -15.88
C THR A 130 12.54 19.05 -16.03
N ALA A 131 11.82 18.03 -16.52
CA ALA A 131 12.33 16.68 -16.74
C ALA A 131 11.76 16.09 -18.04
N ARG A 132 12.32 14.99 -18.50
CA ARG A 132 11.78 14.24 -19.67
C ARG A 132 10.44 13.55 -19.32
N TRP A 133 10.32 13.04 -18.07
CA TRP A 133 9.14 12.31 -17.59
C TRP A 133 8.78 12.71 -16.17
N LEU A 134 7.48 12.68 -15.86
CA LEU A 134 6.97 12.80 -14.48
C LEU A 134 6.34 11.46 -14.06
N ILE A 135 6.81 10.91 -12.95
CA ILE A 135 6.14 9.81 -12.27
C ILE A 135 5.33 10.38 -11.09
N ALA A 136 4.01 10.34 -11.19
CA ALA A 136 3.13 10.78 -10.13
C ALA A 136 2.89 9.64 -9.13
N ALA A 137 3.48 9.78 -7.94
CA ALA A 137 3.41 8.89 -6.78
C ALA A 137 2.84 9.61 -5.55
N ASP A 138 2.03 10.63 -5.77
CA ASP A 138 1.50 11.57 -4.78
C ASP A 138 0.31 11.01 -3.96
N GLY A 139 0.05 9.72 -4.10
CA GLY A 139 -0.76 8.91 -3.21
C GLY A 139 -2.27 8.95 -3.50
N LEU A 140 -3.05 8.58 -2.49
CA LEU A 140 -4.48 8.28 -2.60
C LEU A 140 -5.29 9.44 -3.20
N HIS A 141 -4.99 10.66 -2.80
CA HIS A 141 -5.68 11.88 -3.23
C HIS A 141 -4.87 12.69 -4.25
N SER A 142 -4.20 12.03 -5.16
CA SER A 142 -3.28 12.60 -6.14
C SER A 142 -3.77 13.91 -6.78
N PRO A 143 -3.12 15.06 -6.48
CA PRO A 143 -3.35 16.30 -7.18
C PRO A 143 -3.02 16.20 -8.67
N VAL A 144 -1.94 15.51 -9.01
CA VAL A 144 -1.51 15.31 -10.41
C VAL A 144 -2.58 14.56 -11.20
N ARG A 145 -3.14 13.46 -10.64
CA ARG A 145 -4.23 12.72 -11.29
C ARG A 145 -5.44 13.62 -11.60
N ARG A 146 -5.81 14.49 -10.65
CA ARG A 146 -6.93 15.43 -10.83
C ARG A 146 -6.61 16.49 -11.86
N ALA A 147 -5.43 17.12 -11.79
CA ALA A 147 -5.02 18.15 -12.72
C ALA A 147 -5.00 17.67 -14.17
N LEU A 148 -4.72 16.38 -14.40
CA LEU A 148 -4.71 15.75 -15.72
C LEU A 148 -6.09 15.20 -16.16
N GLY A 149 -7.16 15.40 -15.39
CA GLY A 149 -8.49 14.90 -15.72
C GLY A 149 -8.59 13.36 -15.77
N LEU A 150 -7.68 12.65 -15.08
CA LEU A 150 -7.62 11.19 -15.08
C LEU A 150 -8.48 10.55 -14.00
N GLU A 151 -8.96 11.34 -13.05
CA GLU A 151 -9.83 10.86 -11.96
C GLU A 151 -11.23 10.53 -12.48
N LEU A 152 -11.74 9.37 -12.10
CA LEU A 152 -13.11 8.98 -12.36
C LEU A 152 -13.95 9.15 -11.08
N PRO A 153 -15.23 9.55 -11.18
CA PRO A 153 -16.09 9.69 -10.03
C PRO A 153 -16.13 8.42 -9.18
N ASN A 154 -15.97 8.57 -7.89
CA ASN A 154 -16.16 7.50 -6.93
C ASN A 154 -17.64 7.38 -6.55
N ARG A 155 -18.10 6.15 -6.29
CA ARG A 155 -19.43 5.95 -5.71
C ARG A 155 -19.46 6.53 -4.29
N PRO A 156 -20.60 7.11 -3.84
CA PRO A 156 -20.78 7.48 -2.44
C PRO A 156 -20.48 6.31 -1.49
N HIS A 157 -20.06 6.60 -0.26
CA HIS A 157 -19.82 5.60 0.79
C HIS A 157 -18.56 4.71 0.56
N GLY A 158 -17.41 5.36 0.39
CA GLY A 158 -16.11 4.70 0.44
C GLY A 158 -15.80 4.11 1.83
N ARG A 159 -14.83 3.22 1.88
CA ARG A 159 -14.26 2.72 3.15
C ARG A 159 -13.12 3.65 3.59
N TYR A 160 -12.89 3.65 4.90
CA TYR A 160 -11.83 4.40 5.57
C TYR A 160 -10.97 3.43 6.36
N GLY A 161 -9.70 3.73 6.48
CA GLY A 161 -8.76 3.00 7.31
C GLY A 161 -8.27 3.89 8.45
N LEU A 162 -8.22 3.36 9.66
CA LEU A 162 -7.63 3.97 10.84
C LEU A 162 -6.56 3.04 11.38
N ARG A 163 -5.43 3.56 11.88
CA ARG A 163 -4.35 2.76 12.45
C ARG A 163 -3.83 3.40 13.73
N ARG A 164 -3.58 2.55 14.76
CA ARG A 164 -2.87 2.87 16.01
C ARG A 164 -1.94 1.72 16.36
N HIS A 165 -0.87 1.99 17.09
CA HIS A 165 0.00 0.96 17.65
C HIS A 165 -0.23 0.82 19.15
N TYR A 166 0.06 -0.39 19.64
CA TYR A 166 -0.02 -0.74 21.06
C TYR A 166 1.30 -1.35 21.50
N ARG A 167 1.77 -0.94 22.67
CA ARG A 167 2.93 -1.53 23.32
C ARG A 167 2.47 -2.80 24.04
N VAL A 168 2.64 -3.90 23.37
CA VAL A 168 2.28 -5.23 23.85
C VAL A 168 3.11 -6.26 23.09
N GLU A 169 3.55 -7.31 23.78
CA GLU A 169 4.22 -8.45 23.16
C GLU A 169 3.26 -9.13 22.16
N PRO A 170 3.67 -9.35 20.91
CA PRO A 170 2.84 -10.03 19.94
C PRO A 170 2.53 -11.47 20.35
N TRP A 171 1.26 -11.84 20.30
CA TRP A 171 0.75 -13.19 20.59
C TRP A 171 0.71 -14.11 19.38
N THR A 172 1.13 -13.62 18.22
CA THR A 172 1.09 -14.35 16.95
C THR A 172 2.19 -13.89 16.00
N ASP A 173 2.60 -14.76 15.08
CA ASP A 173 3.46 -14.44 13.94
C ASP A 173 2.67 -14.35 12.62
N PHE A 174 1.34 -14.26 12.71
CA PHE A 174 0.45 -14.05 11.56
C PHE A 174 -0.07 -12.61 11.53
N VAL A 175 -0.38 -12.13 10.34
CA VAL A 175 -1.31 -10.99 10.23
C VAL A 175 -2.70 -11.53 10.56
N GLU A 176 -3.27 -11.11 11.68
CA GLU A 176 -4.65 -11.47 12.01
C GLU A 176 -5.63 -10.50 11.37
N VAL A 177 -6.69 -11.03 10.77
CA VAL A 177 -7.81 -10.26 10.24
C VAL A 177 -9.06 -10.63 11.03
N HIS A 178 -9.44 -9.80 11.96
CA HIS A 178 -10.65 -9.95 12.76
C HIS A 178 -11.85 -9.41 11.99
N TRP A 179 -12.85 -10.24 11.79
CA TRP A 179 -14.05 -9.90 11.04
C TRP A 179 -15.19 -9.47 11.96
N SER A 180 -15.91 -8.44 11.58
CA SER A 180 -17.15 -8.02 12.23
C SER A 180 -18.18 -7.55 11.20
N ARG A 181 -19.44 -7.40 11.63
CA ARG A 181 -20.52 -6.83 10.79
C ARG A 181 -20.27 -5.37 10.35
N HIS A 182 -19.28 -4.71 10.96
CA HIS A 182 -19.02 -3.28 10.75
C HIS A 182 -17.72 -3.00 9.99
N GLY A 183 -16.92 -4.02 9.77
CA GLY A 183 -15.62 -3.92 9.11
C GLY A 183 -14.64 -4.94 9.63
N GLU A 184 -13.39 -4.76 9.31
CA GLU A 184 -12.31 -5.67 9.70
C GLU A 184 -11.24 -4.91 10.49
N ALA A 185 -10.63 -5.59 11.48
CA ALA A 185 -9.44 -5.13 12.18
C ALA A 185 -8.26 -6.04 11.84
N TYR A 186 -7.15 -5.43 11.46
CA TYR A 186 -5.89 -6.09 11.11
C TYR A 186 -4.92 -5.90 12.26
N VAL A 187 -4.40 -7.01 12.76
CA VAL A 187 -3.36 -7.03 13.78
C VAL A 187 -2.06 -7.45 13.12
N THR A 188 -1.05 -6.61 13.17
CA THR A 188 0.26 -6.87 12.58
C THR A 188 1.34 -6.70 13.63
N PRO A 189 2.07 -7.77 14.00
CA PRO A 189 3.29 -7.65 14.78
C PRO A 189 4.34 -6.83 14.02
N VAL A 190 4.85 -5.75 14.62
CA VAL A 190 5.80 -4.84 13.94
C VAL A 190 7.08 -4.62 14.75
N GLY A 191 7.20 -5.30 15.87
CA GLY A 191 8.36 -5.31 16.78
C GLY A 191 8.16 -6.36 17.84
N ASP A 192 9.13 -6.53 18.74
CA ASP A 192 9.08 -7.53 19.80
C ASP A 192 8.08 -7.15 20.92
N ASP A 193 7.87 -5.86 21.11
CA ASP A 193 6.93 -5.29 22.09
C ASP A 193 5.87 -4.38 21.44
N LEU A 194 5.65 -4.50 20.12
CA LEU A 194 4.82 -3.55 19.39
C LEU A 194 3.91 -4.24 18.37
N VAL A 195 2.62 -3.93 18.46
CA VAL A 195 1.59 -4.41 17.54
C VAL A 195 0.89 -3.22 16.89
N GLY A 196 0.78 -3.25 15.56
CA GLY A 196 -0.05 -2.34 14.79
C GLY A 196 -1.48 -2.87 14.66
N VAL A 197 -2.48 -2.03 14.90
CA VAL A 197 -3.89 -2.37 14.68
C VAL A 197 -4.49 -1.39 13.69
N ALA A 198 -4.87 -1.89 12.51
CA ALA A 198 -5.54 -1.11 11.47
C ALA A 198 -6.99 -1.56 11.33
N ILE A 199 -7.93 -0.63 11.30
CA ILE A 199 -9.36 -0.91 11.20
C ILE A 199 -9.89 -0.34 9.90
N LEU A 200 -10.60 -1.17 9.12
CA LEU A 200 -11.24 -0.78 7.87
C LEU A 200 -12.76 -0.77 8.04
N SER A 201 -13.40 0.36 7.80
CA SER A 201 -14.86 0.50 7.96
C SER A 201 -15.46 1.45 6.92
N ARG A 202 -16.78 1.31 6.71
CA ARG A 202 -17.59 2.27 5.95
C ARG A 202 -18.18 3.35 6.83
N ARG A 203 -18.20 3.13 8.13
CA ARG A 203 -18.73 4.07 9.11
C ARG A 203 -17.65 5.08 9.47
N ARG A 204 -18.02 6.34 9.54
CA ARG A 204 -17.15 7.42 10.03
C ARG A 204 -17.33 7.54 11.54
N ARG A 205 -16.50 6.85 12.28
CA ARG A 205 -16.47 6.83 13.75
C ARG A 205 -15.06 6.97 14.25
N GLY A 206 -14.92 7.28 15.53
CA GLY A 206 -13.63 7.26 16.21
C GLY A 206 -12.99 5.88 16.23
N TYR A 207 -11.68 5.84 16.40
CA TYR A 207 -10.91 4.58 16.42
C TYR A 207 -11.40 3.64 17.53
N ASP A 208 -11.60 4.16 18.73
CA ASP A 208 -11.97 3.36 19.91
C ASP A 208 -13.42 2.82 19.80
N GLU A 209 -14.32 3.58 19.17
CA GLU A 209 -15.68 3.09 18.85
C GLU A 209 -15.64 1.94 17.83
N HIS A 210 -14.70 1.97 16.89
CA HIS A 210 -14.52 0.87 15.96
C HIS A 210 -13.90 -0.35 16.65
N LEU A 211 -12.89 -0.13 17.50
CA LEU A 211 -12.20 -1.19 18.23
C LEU A 211 -13.16 -1.95 19.16
N ALA A 212 -14.12 -1.27 19.77
CA ALA A 212 -15.16 -1.89 20.62
C ALA A 212 -16.01 -2.94 19.89
N ALA A 213 -16.03 -2.95 18.56
CA ALA A 213 -16.69 -4.00 17.78
C ALA A 213 -15.91 -5.34 17.74
N PHE A 214 -14.72 -5.39 18.34
CA PHE A 214 -13.83 -6.55 18.38
C PHE A 214 -13.42 -6.88 19.83
N PRO A 215 -14.35 -7.37 20.69
CA PRO A 215 -14.10 -7.54 22.13
C PRO A 215 -12.94 -8.51 22.43
N GLY A 216 -12.80 -9.59 21.65
CA GLY A 216 -11.66 -10.51 21.79
C GLY A 216 -10.32 -9.84 21.53
N LEU A 217 -10.24 -9.03 20.46
CA LEU A 217 -9.04 -8.25 20.16
C LEU A 217 -8.77 -7.23 21.27
N THR A 218 -9.79 -6.50 21.72
CA THR A 218 -9.64 -5.51 22.79
C THR A 218 -9.09 -6.15 24.07
N ALA A 219 -9.53 -7.37 24.40
CA ALA A 219 -9.02 -8.12 25.56
C ALA A 219 -7.54 -8.53 25.41
N SER A 220 -7.07 -8.78 24.19
CA SER A 220 -5.65 -9.09 23.90
C SER A 220 -4.76 -7.84 23.93
N LEU A 221 -5.31 -6.66 23.65
CA LEU A 221 -4.60 -5.37 23.65
C LEU A 221 -4.49 -4.80 25.08
N ARG A 222 -3.86 -5.56 25.98
CA ARG A 222 -3.66 -5.15 27.39
C ARG A 222 -2.61 -4.04 27.57
N GLY A 223 -1.92 -3.66 26.48
CA GLY A 223 -0.89 -2.63 26.47
C GLY A 223 -1.44 -1.22 26.28
N THR A 224 -0.56 -0.24 26.48
CA THR A 224 -0.89 1.17 26.26
C THR A 224 -0.82 1.54 24.78
N ALA A 225 -1.63 2.51 24.37
CA ALA A 225 -1.50 3.11 23.03
C ALA A 225 -0.10 3.75 22.87
N ALA A 226 0.64 3.29 21.86
CA ALA A 226 2.03 3.72 21.62
C ALA A 226 2.12 4.87 20.59
N THR A 227 1.06 5.11 19.83
CA THR A 227 1.03 6.18 18.82
C THR A 227 -0.35 6.81 18.70
N GLU A 228 -0.38 8.01 18.13
CA GLU A 228 -1.61 8.65 17.70
C GLU A 228 -2.29 7.87 16.56
N VAL A 229 -3.60 8.06 16.43
CA VAL A 229 -4.38 7.50 15.34
C VAL A 229 -4.02 8.17 14.02
N ARG A 230 -3.75 7.37 13.00
CA ARG A 230 -3.60 7.83 11.63
C ARG A 230 -4.76 7.31 10.77
N GLY A 231 -5.32 8.18 9.93
CA GLY A 231 -6.45 7.84 9.07
C GLY A 231 -6.14 8.00 7.59
N ALA A 232 -6.83 7.22 6.76
CA ALA A 232 -6.82 7.35 5.30
C ALA A 232 -8.21 7.06 4.73
N GLY A 233 -8.58 7.77 3.67
CA GLY A 233 -9.82 7.50 2.93
C GLY A 233 -10.49 8.76 2.37
N PRO A 234 -11.52 8.56 1.54
CA PRO A 234 -12.06 7.27 1.09
C PRO A 234 -11.05 6.48 0.27
N LEU A 235 -10.92 5.17 0.57
CA LEU A 235 -9.85 4.33 0.03
C LEU A 235 -9.97 4.12 -1.48
N ARG A 236 -11.19 3.88 -1.98
CA ARG A 236 -11.37 3.57 -3.39
C ARG A 236 -11.09 4.78 -4.27
N GLN A 237 -10.14 4.62 -5.19
CA GLN A 237 -9.81 5.60 -6.21
C GLN A 237 -9.91 4.97 -7.60
N ARG A 238 -10.66 5.61 -8.49
CA ARG A 238 -10.88 5.15 -9.86
C ARG A 238 -10.14 6.06 -10.83
N VAL A 239 -9.44 5.45 -11.77
CA VAL A 239 -8.59 6.15 -12.73
C VAL A 239 -8.92 5.68 -14.14
N ARG A 240 -9.03 6.63 -15.08
CA ARG A 240 -9.35 6.34 -16.47
C ARG A 240 -8.21 5.61 -17.16
N ARG A 241 -6.99 6.14 -17.04
CA ARG A 241 -5.73 5.59 -17.56
C ARG A 241 -4.57 6.03 -16.67
N ARG A 242 -3.41 5.36 -16.76
CA ARG A 242 -2.23 5.61 -15.89
C ARG A 242 -1.16 6.41 -16.57
N THR A 243 -1.38 6.76 -17.85
CA THR A 243 -0.49 7.57 -18.67
C THR A 243 -1.24 8.77 -19.23
N ALA A 244 -0.59 9.93 -19.28
CA ALA A 244 -1.10 11.13 -19.96
C ALA A 244 0.10 11.94 -20.49
N GLY A 245 0.39 11.84 -21.78
CA GLY A 245 1.59 12.46 -22.35
C GLY A 245 2.85 11.97 -21.66
N ARG A 246 3.59 12.90 -21.05
CA ARG A 246 4.84 12.63 -20.32
C ARG A 246 4.65 12.26 -18.83
N VAL A 247 3.44 11.92 -18.40
CA VAL A 247 3.15 11.60 -17.01
C VAL A 247 2.69 10.15 -16.87
N LEU A 248 3.28 9.41 -15.90
CA LEU A 248 2.89 8.07 -15.49
C LEU A 248 2.46 8.10 -14.03
N LEU A 249 1.31 7.46 -13.71
CA LEU A 249 0.82 7.33 -12.33
C LEU A 249 1.26 5.99 -11.75
N VAL A 250 1.79 5.98 -10.51
CA VAL A 250 2.19 4.74 -9.80
C VAL A 250 1.58 4.67 -8.41
N GLY A 251 1.57 3.48 -7.82
CA GLY A 251 0.99 3.27 -6.48
C GLY A 251 -0.47 3.70 -6.41
N ASP A 252 -0.89 4.30 -5.29
CA ASP A 252 -2.28 4.71 -5.06
C ASP A 252 -2.75 5.82 -6.03
N ALA A 253 -1.83 6.62 -6.56
CA ALA A 253 -2.15 7.63 -7.58
C ALA A 253 -2.67 6.98 -8.87
N ALA A 254 -2.18 5.79 -9.22
CA ALA A 254 -2.61 5.00 -10.38
C ALA A 254 -3.98 4.32 -10.21
N GLY A 255 -4.57 4.45 -9.03
CA GLY A 255 -5.84 3.86 -8.63
C GLY A 255 -5.70 2.89 -7.46
N TYR A 256 -6.69 2.89 -6.60
CA TYR A 256 -6.71 2.07 -5.39
C TYR A 256 -8.09 1.42 -5.22
N LEU A 257 -8.13 0.15 -4.90
CA LEU A 257 -9.38 -0.56 -4.70
C LEU A 257 -9.78 -0.58 -3.23
N ASP A 258 -8.94 -1.17 -2.39
CA ASP A 258 -9.12 -1.29 -0.94
C ASP A 258 -7.84 -1.82 -0.28
N ALA A 259 -7.73 -1.67 1.06
CA ALA A 259 -6.61 -2.18 1.84
C ALA A 259 -6.81 -3.64 2.32
N LEU A 260 -7.93 -4.28 1.96
CA LEU A 260 -8.41 -5.54 2.51
C LEU A 260 -7.41 -6.70 2.46
N THR A 261 -6.59 -6.78 1.42
CA THR A 261 -5.65 -7.89 1.19
C THR A 261 -4.20 -7.57 1.58
N GLY A 262 -3.92 -6.37 2.08
CA GLY A 262 -2.59 -5.98 2.54
C GLY A 262 -1.51 -5.79 1.46
N GLU A 263 -1.87 -5.84 0.17
CA GLU A 263 -0.93 -5.82 -0.96
C GLU A 263 -0.46 -4.42 -1.41
N GLY A 264 -0.89 -3.36 -0.74
CA GLY A 264 -0.66 -1.98 -1.19
C GLY A 264 0.83 -1.64 -1.40
N ILE A 265 1.71 -2.09 -0.50
CA ILE A 265 3.17 -1.84 -0.59
C ILE A 265 3.76 -2.65 -1.76
N ALA A 266 3.46 -3.94 -1.87
CA ALA A 266 3.98 -4.80 -2.95
C ALA A 266 3.58 -4.26 -4.34
N LEU A 267 2.31 -3.86 -4.50
CA LEU A 267 1.83 -3.25 -5.74
C LEU A 267 2.46 -1.89 -6.02
N ALA A 268 2.73 -1.08 -4.99
CA ALA A 268 3.41 0.19 -5.14
C ALA A 268 4.82 -0.01 -5.70
N LEU A 269 5.59 -0.94 -5.14
CA LEU A 269 6.94 -1.29 -5.61
C LEU A 269 6.90 -1.86 -7.04
N ALA A 270 6.01 -2.81 -7.32
CA ALA A 270 5.91 -3.47 -8.61
C ALA A 270 5.48 -2.50 -9.74
N THR A 271 4.50 -1.62 -9.46
CA THR A 271 4.02 -0.64 -10.46
C THR A 271 5.06 0.45 -10.71
N ALA A 272 5.83 0.86 -9.70
CA ALA A 272 6.95 1.78 -9.85
C ALA A 272 8.04 1.19 -10.77
N GLY A 273 8.46 -0.05 -10.52
CA GLY A 273 9.43 -0.74 -11.37
C GLY A 273 8.93 -0.94 -12.80
N ALA A 274 7.65 -1.25 -13.01
CA ALA A 274 7.07 -1.38 -14.34
C ALA A 274 7.06 -0.04 -15.10
N ALA A 275 6.72 1.06 -14.42
CA ALA A 275 6.76 2.40 -15.03
C ALA A 275 8.16 2.75 -15.50
N VAL A 276 9.16 2.60 -14.63
CA VAL A 276 10.56 2.90 -15.00
C VAL A 276 11.07 2.01 -16.11
N ARG A 277 10.79 0.71 -16.10
CA ARG A 277 11.17 -0.19 -17.23
C ARG A 277 10.56 0.27 -18.55
N CYS A 278 9.31 0.71 -18.55
CA CYS A 278 8.67 1.24 -19.76
C CYS A 278 9.35 2.52 -20.26
N LEU A 279 9.79 3.40 -19.34
CA LEU A 279 10.56 4.61 -19.71
C LEU A 279 11.94 4.27 -20.25
N ALA A 280 12.69 3.42 -19.54
CA ALA A 280 14.05 3.02 -19.92
C ALA A 280 14.10 2.30 -21.27
N THR A 281 13.03 1.59 -21.65
CA THR A 281 12.92 0.91 -22.96
C THR A 281 12.26 1.76 -24.05
N GLY A 282 11.97 3.05 -23.79
CA GLY A 282 11.33 3.95 -24.78
C GLY A 282 9.87 3.58 -25.09
N ARG A 283 9.20 2.83 -24.25
CA ARG A 283 7.81 2.32 -24.47
C ARG A 283 6.83 2.76 -23.38
N PRO A 284 6.68 4.06 -23.10
CA PRO A 284 5.78 4.56 -22.05
C PRO A 284 4.32 4.10 -22.24
N ASP A 285 3.86 3.97 -23.47
CA ASP A 285 2.48 3.53 -23.79
C ASP A 285 2.20 2.08 -23.37
N ALA A 286 3.21 1.25 -23.15
CA ALA A 286 3.07 -0.10 -22.67
C ALA A 286 2.67 -0.16 -21.18
N TYR A 287 2.82 0.95 -20.45
CA TYR A 287 2.65 0.95 -19.01
C TYR A 287 1.22 0.64 -18.55
N ASP A 288 0.18 1.17 -19.20
CA ASP A 288 -1.21 0.86 -18.83
C ASP A 288 -1.51 -0.66 -18.90
N ARG A 289 -0.97 -1.34 -19.91
CA ARG A 289 -1.09 -2.80 -20.04
C ARG A 289 -0.29 -3.53 -18.96
N ALA A 290 0.94 -3.08 -18.68
CA ALA A 290 1.79 -3.64 -17.63
C ALA A 290 1.13 -3.50 -16.25
N TRP A 291 0.61 -2.32 -15.92
CA TRP A 291 -0.13 -2.05 -14.69
C TRP A 291 -1.35 -2.96 -14.56
N THR A 292 -2.15 -3.08 -15.60
CA THR A 292 -3.35 -3.93 -15.61
C THR A 292 -3.00 -5.38 -15.34
N ARG A 293 -1.94 -5.91 -15.94
CA ARG A 293 -1.45 -7.27 -15.73
C ARG A 293 -1.00 -7.50 -14.30
N LEU A 294 -0.18 -6.60 -13.75
CA LEU A 294 0.33 -6.67 -12.38
C LEU A 294 -0.79 -6.63 -11.32
N THR A 295 -1.81 -5.79 -11.53
CA THR A 295 -2.86 -5.57 -10.53
C THR A 295 -4.08 -6.49 -10.69
N ARG A 296 -4.16 -7.27 -11.77
CA ARG A 296 -5.38 -8.04 -12.13
C ARG A 296 -5.80 -9.02 -11.03
N ARG A 297 -4.87 -9.84 -10.53
CA ARG A 297 -5.17 -10.85 -9.49
C ARG A 297 -5.65 -10.18 -8.20
N HIS A 298 -4.89 -9.21 -7.71
CA HIS A 298 -5.27 -8.43 -6.55
C HIS A 298 -6.66 -7.81 -6.70
N ARG A 299 -6.95 -7.18 -7.82
CA ARG A 299 -8.24 -6.52 -8.07
C ARG A 299 -9.41 -7.50 -8.12
N LEU A 300 -9.20 -8.69 -8.67
CA LEU A 300 -10.22 -9.75 -8.70
C LEU A 300 -10.50 -10.30 -7.31
N LEU A 301 -9.46 -10.70 -6.57
CA LEU A 301 -9.61 -11.29 -5.23
C LEU A 301 -10.15 -10.28 -4.22
N THR A 302 -9.56 -9.07 -4.18
CA THR A 302 -10.06 -8.00 -3.31
C THR A 302 -11.50 -7.62 -3.68
N GLY A 303 -11.84 -7.57 -4.96
CA GLY A 303 -13.19 -7.29 -5.44
C GLY A 303 -14.21 -8.35 -5.00
N ALA A 304 -13.85 -9.62 -5.07
CA ALA A 304 -14.69 -10.72 -4.63
C ALA A 304 -14.92 -10.71 -3.11
N LEU A 305 -13.85 -10.53 -2.33
CA LEU A 305 -13.94 -10.39 -0.87
C LEU A 305 -14.79 -9.18 -0.44
N LEU A 306 -14.59 -8.04 -1.09
CA LEU A 306 -15.42 -6.84 -0.84
C LEU A 306 -16.89 -7.07 -1.19
N ALA A 307 -17.19 -7.83 -2.22
CA ALA A 307 -18.56 -8.18 -2.59
C ALA A 307 -19.19 -9.11 -1.56
N ALA A 308 -18.44 -10.12 -1.10
CA ALA A 308 -18.87 -11.03 -0.02
C ALA A 308 -19.10 -10.29 1.30
N GLY A 309 -18.18 -9.41 1.70
CA GLY A 309 -18.29 -8.65 2.95
C GLY A 309 -19.37 -7.55 2.95
N ARG A 310 -19.97 -7.24 1.77
CA ARG A 310 -21.05 -6.23 1.69
C ARG A 310 -22.39 -6.71 2.20
N ARG A 311 -22.67 -8.00 2.09
CA ARG A 311 -23.95 -8.61 2.48
C ARG A 311 -23.81 -9.24 3.85
N PRO A 312 -24.63 -8.88 4.86
CA PRO A 312 -24.47 -9.40 6.23
C PRO A 312 -24.51 -10.94 6.30
N GLY A 313 -25.30 -11.59 5.44
CA GLY A 313 -25.38 -13.06 5.38
C GLY A 313 -24.06 -13.71 4.91
N THR A 314 -23.43 -13.16 3.87
CA THR A 314 -22.17 -13.73 3.32
C THR A 314 -20.96 -13.30 4.16
N ALA A 315 -20.98 -12.11 4.77
CA ALA A 315 -19.89 -11.66 5.64
C ALA A 315 -19.65 -12.61 6.82
N ARG A 316 -20.73 -13.13 7.43
CA ARG A 316 -20.66 -14.10 8.55
C ARG A 316 -20.14 -15.48 8.12
N LEU A 317 -20.12 -15.78 6.83
CA LEU A 317 -19.66 -17.05 6.29
C LEU A 317 -18.18 -17.04 5.89
N ILE A 318 -17.53 -15.88 5.85
CA ILE A 318 -16.14 -15.76 5.36
C ILE A 318 -15.19 -16.62 6.20
N VAL A 319 -15.17 -16.45 7.51
CA VAL A 319 -14.28 -17.23 8.40
C VAL A 319 -14.70 -18.68 8.48
N PRO A 320 -15.99 -19.05 8.69
CA PRO A 320 -16.40 -20.43 8.63
C PRO A 320 -16.12 -21.14 7.29
N ALA A 321 -16.24 -20.46 6.16
CA ALA A 321 -15.90 -21.02 4.86
C ALA A 321 -14.37 -21.22 4.72
N ALA A 322 -13.57 -20.24 5.15
CA ALA A 322 -12.11 -20.36 5.16
C ALA A 322 -11.65 -21.51 6.07
N SER A 323 -12.28 -21.70 7.23
CA SER A 323 -11.98 -22.78 8.17
C SER A 323 -12.37 -24.17 7.63
N ARG A 324 -13.53 -24.28 6.93
CA ARG A 324 -13.98 -25.55 6.34
C ARG A 324 -13.26 -25.92 5.05
N MET A 325 -12.67 -24.95 4.35
CA MET A 325 -11.96 -25.14 3.08
C MET A 325 -10.54 -24.57 3.14
N PRO A 326 -9.65 -25.06 4.04
CA PRO A 326 -8.29 -24.51 4.20
C PRO A 326 -7.48 -24.48 2.90
N PRO A 327 -7.56 -25.48 1.99
CA PRO A 327 -6.83 -25.42 0.73
C PRO A 327 -7.25 -24.26 -0.17
N VAL A 328 -8.55 -23.93 -0.20
CA VAL A 328 -9.07 -22.82 -1.00
C VAL A 328 -8.61 -21.48 -0.40
N PHE A 329 -8.67 -21.33 0.92
CA PHE A 329 -8.19 -20.16 1.61
C PHE A 329 -6.68 -19.96 1.40
N SER A 330 -5.89 -21.02 1.58
CA SER A 330 -4.45 -20.97 1.32
C SER A 330 -4.14 -20.63 -0.15
N ALA A 331 -4.87 -21.22 -1.12
CA ALA A 331 -4.70 -20.89 -2.52
C ALA A 331 -5.01 -19.41 -2.83
N ALA A 332 -6.05 -18.85 -2.21
CA ALA A 332 -6.37 -17.42 -2.35
C ALA A 332 -5.27 -16.52 -1.80
N VAL A 333 -4.70 -16.84 -0.62
CA VAL A 333 -3.57 -16.11 -0.03
C VAL A 333 -2.31 -16.25 -0.88
N HIS A 334 -1.99 -17.46 -1.36
CA HIS A 334 -0.82 -17.69 -2.22
C HIS A 334 -0.94 -17.00 -3.59
N ALA A 335 -2.15 -16.81 -4.11
CA ALA A 335 -2.36 -16.09 -5.36
C ALA A 335 -2.07 -14.58 -5.23
N LEU A 336 -1.89 -14.07 -4.01
CA LEU A 336 -1.51 -12.69 -3.69
C LEU A 336 -0.01 -12.54 -3.36
N GLN A 337 0.75 -13.61 -3.26
CA GLN A 337 2.21 -13.62 -3.04
C GLN A 337 2.96 -13.45 -4.38
#